data_4223adf2c36f2327965b21ee936bbca2
#
_entry.id   4223adf2c36f2327965b21ee936bbca2
#
_cell.length_a   1.000
_cell.length_b   1.000
_cell.length_c   1.000
_cell.angle_alpha   90.00
_cell.angle_beta   90.00
_cell.angle_gamma   90.00
#
_symmetry.space_group_name_H-M   'P 1'
#
loop_
_entity.id
_entity.type
_entity.pdbx_description
1 polymer ?
#
loop_
_entity_poly.entity_id
_entity_poly.type
_entity_poly.pdbx_seq_one_letter_code
_entity_poly.pdbx_strand_id
1 'polypeptide(L)' 'MKESNDKAKKQIPLRVSAKLYDALAKWAEDDFRSINGQIEYLLNECVKKRGIKLSDEEK' A
#
# COMPACT_ATOMS: atom_id res chain seq x y z
N MET A 1 8.79 -18.57 7.75
CA MET A 1 8.68 -18.11 7.70
C MET A 1 8.27 -17.87 7.73
N LYS A 2 8.23 -17.63 7.84
CA LYS A 2 7.89 -17.31 7.91
C LYS A 2 7.39 -16.85 7.79
N GLU A 3 7.24 -16.70 7.87
CA GLU A 3 6.84 -16.17 7.83
C GLU A 3 6.34 -15.68 7.96
N SER A 4 6.38 -15.58 8.28
CA SER A 4 6.04 -15.10 8.51
C SER A 4 5.40 -14.61 8.54
N ASN A 5 5.21 -14.57 8.76
CA ASN A 5 4.65 -14.18 8.78
C ASN A 5 3.80 -13.38 8.57
N ASP A 6 3.21 -13.37 9.42
CA ASP A 6 2.30 -12.39 9.33
C ASP A 6 2.96 -11.18 8.93
N LYS A 7 4.04 -10.99 9.22
CA LYS A 7 4.73 -9.90 8.78
C LYS A 7 5.09 -10.03 7.37
N ALA A 8 4.94 -11.17 6.80
CA ALA A 8 5.27 -11.36 5.42
C ALA A 8 4.31 -10.60 4.56
N LYS A 9 4.78 -9.92 3.56
CA LYS A 9 3.92 -9.22 2.65
C LYS A 9 3.40 -10.17 1.61
N LYS A 10 2.13 -10.02 1.28
CA LYS A 10 1.52 -10.83 0.26
C LYS A 10 1.55 -10.08 -1.05
N GLN A 11 1.63 -10.79 -2.13
CA GLN A 11 1.64 -10.17 -3.44
C GLN A 11 0.24 -10.08 -3.97
N ILE A 12 -0.06 -8.96 -4.58
CA ILE A 12 -1.35 -8.75 -5.19
C ILE A 12 -1.12 -8.28 -6.60
N PRO A 13 -1.62 -9.01 -7.60
CA PRO A 13 -1.47 -8.57 -8.98
C PRO A 13 -2.48 -7.46 -9.25
N LEU A 14 -2.09 -6.23 -8.99
CA LEU A 14 -2.97 -5.10 -9.12
C LEU A 14 -2.82 -4.45 -10.47
N ARG A 15 -3.92 -4.27 -11.17
CA ARG A 15 -3.92 -3.59 -12.46
C ARG A 15 -4.67 -2.29 -12.33
N VAL A 16 -4.11 -1.24 -12.90
CA VAL A 16 -4.77 0.06 -12.89
C VAL A 16 -4.66 0.65 -14.28
N SER A 17 -5.48 1.64 -14.58
CA SER A 17 -5.41 2.29 -15.86
C SER A 17 -4.10 3.04 -16.00
N ALA A 18 -3.70 3.29 -17.24
CA ALA A 18 -2.45 4.02 -17.45
C ALA A 18 -2.51 5.40 -16.83
N LYS A 19 -3.65 6.04 -16.91
CA LYS A 19 -3.79 7.38 -16.33
C LYS A 19 -3.62 7.34 -14.82
N LEU A 20 -4.19 6.36 -14.18
CA LEU A 20 -4.06 6.25 -12.74
C LEU A 20 -2.62 5.92 -12.37
N TYR A 21 -2.01 5.05 -13.14
CA TYR A 21 -0.61 4.71 -12.89
C TYR A 21 0.27 5.94 -12.96
N ASP A 22 0.09 6.74 -14.02
CA ASP A 22 0.90 7.93 -14.19
C ASP A 22 0.71 8.92 -13.04
N ALA A 23 -0.54 9.08 -12.61
CA ALA A 23 -0.82 9.98 -11.51
C ALA A 23 -0.19 9.49 -10.22
N LEU A 24 -0.24 8.18 -9.98
CA LEU A 24 0.36 7.63 -8.78
C LEU A 24 1.87 7.74 -8.81
N ALA A 25 2.46 7.52 -9.99
CA ALA A 25 3.91 7.62 -10.11
C ALA A 25 4.39 9.03 -9.81
N LYS A 26 3.67 10.01 -10.34
CA LYS A 26 4.06 11.39 -10.09
C LYS A 26 3.86 11.75 -8.62
N TRP A 27 2.79 11.30 -8.04
CA TRP A 27 2.53 11.55 -6.64
C TRP A 27 3.61 10.91 -5.77
N ALA A 28 3.99 9.68 -6.11
CA ALA A 28 5.05 9.01 -5.36
C ALA A 28 6.35 9.79 -5.44
N GLU A 29 6.66 10.32 -6.62
CA GLU A 29 7.84 11.15 -6.77
C GLU A 29 7.78 12.35 -5.85
N ASP A 30 6.63 13.02 -5.82
CA ASP A 30 6.47 14.21 -5.00
C ASP A 30 6.67 13.90 -3.52
N ASP A 31 6.29 12.70 -3.12
CA ASP A 31 6.42 12.29 -1.73
C ASP A 31 7.71 11.53 -1.46
N PHE A 32 8.57 11.42 -2.44
CA PHE A 32 9.84 10.69 -2.31
C PHE A 32 9.62 9.24 -1.95
N ARG A 33 8.63 8.61 -2.56
CA ARG A 33 8.35 7.21 -2.33
C ARG A 33 8.39 6.45 -3.63
N SER A 34 8.55 5.13 -3.53
CA SER A 34 8.38 4.31 -4.70
C SER A 34 6.88 4.22 -4.99
N ILE A 35 6.53 3.87 -6.22
CA ILE A 35 5.12 3.78 -6.55
C ILE A 35 4.45 2.67 -5.73
N ASN A 36 5.16 1.56 -5.49
CA ASN A 36 4.58 0.50 -4.66
C ASN A 36 4.36 1.00 -3.23
N GLY A 37 5.31 1.73 -2.69
CA GLY A 37 5.18 2.27 -1.35
C GLY A 37 4.04 3.26 -1.26
N GLN A 38 3.87 4.08 -2.29
CA GLN A 38 2.79 5.05 -2.29
C GLN A 38 1.44 4.36 -2.32
N ILE A 39 1.33 3.32 -3.14
CA ILE A 39 0.07 2.59 -3.23
C ILE A 39 -0.25 1.94 -1.89
N GLU A 40 0.74 1.31 -1.28
CA GLU A 40 0.51 0.67 0.02
C GLU A 40 0.07 1.70 1.06
N TYR A 41 0.72 2.84 1.09
CA TYR A 41 0.36 3.88 2.03
C TYR A 41 -1.09 4.33 1.84
N LEU A 42 -1.48 4.56 0.59
CA LEU A 42 -2.83 5.02 0.32
C LEU A 42 -3.87 3.97 0.69
N LEU A 43 -3.58 2.71 0.41
CA LEU A 43 -4.51 1.66 0.77
C LEU A 43 -4.65 1.54 2.29
N ASN A 44 -3.54 1.69 3.00
CA ASN A 44 -3.59 1.67 4.46
C ASN A 44 -4.48 2.80 4.99
N GLU A 45 -4.35 3.98 4.39
CA GLU A 45 -5.17 5.11 4.83
C GLU A 45 -6.64 4.85 4.57
N CYS A 46 -6.95 4.26 3.43
CA CYS A 46 -8.33 3.96 3.11
C CYS A 46 -8.92 2.93 4.05
N VAL A 47 -8.14 1.93 4.39
CA VAL A 47 -8.60 0.89 5.30
C VAL A 47 -8.84 1.48 6.69
N LYS A 48 -7.98 2.38 7.12
CA LYS A 48 -8.16 3.03 8.40
C LYS A 48 -9.44 3.84 8.42
N LYS A 49 -9.73 4.54 7.34
CA LYS A 49 -10.95 5.33 7.26
C LYS A 49 -12.17 4.45 7.34
N ARG A 50 -12.06 3.26 6.85
CA ARG A 50 -13.17 2.32 6.93
C ARG A 50 -13.37 1.83 8.35
N GLY A 51 -12.36 1.98 9.20
CA GLY A 51 -12.47 1.54 10.57
C GLY A 51 -11.90 0.17 10.83
N ILE A 52 -11.14 -0.35 9.87
CA ILE A 52 -10.54 -1.66 10.04
C ILE A 52 -9.17 -1.49 10.67
N LYS A 53 -8.92 -2.19 11.73
CA LYS A 53 -7.63 -2.11 12.38
C LYS A 53 -6.66 -3.08 11.75
N LEU A 54 -5.49 -2.56 11.39
CA LEU A 54 -4.48 -3.40 10.80
C LEU A 54 -3.38 -3.73 11.76
N SER A 55 -3.39 -3.06 12.88
CA SER A 55 -2.24 -3.24 13.66
C SER A 55 -2.46 -4.15 14.68
N ASP A 56 -2.50 -5.22 14.53
CA ASP A 56 -2.47 -5.97 15.54
C ASP A 56 -1.23 -6.05 15.90
N GLU A 57 -0.64 -5.58 15.23
CA GLU A 57 0.47 -5.48 15.48
C GLU A 57 0.67 -4.42 16.09
N GLU A 58 0.08 -3.76 16.26
CA GLU A 58 0.30 -2.87 16.90
C GLU A 58 -0.05 -2.88 17.93
N LYS A 59 -0.14 -3.40 18.12
CA LYS A 59 -0.19 -3.49 18.97
C LYS A 59 -0.16 -3.40 19.24
#